data_4a1958d8402f034c723959c56a2c1ebf
#
_entry.id   4a1958d8402f034c723959c56a2c1ebf
#
_cell.length_a   1.000
_cell.length_b   1.000
_cell.length_c   1.000
_cell.angle_alpha   90.00
_cell.angle_beta   90.00
_cell.angle_gamma   90.00
#
_symmetry.space_group_name_H-M   'P 1'
#
loop_
_entity.id
_entity.type
_entity.pdbx_description
1 polymer ?
#
loop_
_entity_poly.entity_id
_entity_poly.type
_entity_poly.pdbx_seq_one_letter_code
_entity_poly.pdbx_strand_id
1 'polypeptide(L)'
;DLGKGAVPGEKFEEMGRDFEEGLVIAKMLEDAGYDALDADVGCYDSWYWNHPPMYFEEGMYLPFNKRLKEKVSIPVLTAGRMDDPDLAVKAVREGATDLVALARPLMADSFIVEKIRKNRREEIRPCLSCQEGCIGRLKQYLHISCAVNPAACRERELELKPALKPRRIAVIGGGIGGCEAARVLRERGHEVTLYEESGQLGGKMRLAGAPDFKKDDLALVRWYEVQMDRLNIPVHFNTSIQEAEQLKWADAVILASGSGASTFDLGNCI
;
A
#
# COMPACT_ATOMS: atom_id res chain seq x y z
N ASP A 1 -8.60 -23.72 4.60
CA ASP A 1 -7.92 -24.85 5.23
C ASP A 1 -6.41 -24.76 4.97
N LEU A 2 -5.75 -23.81 5.66
CA LEU A 2 -4.31 -23.51 5.54
C LEU A 2 -3.50 -24.19 6.67
N GLY A 3 -4.16 -25.03 7.47
CA GLY A 3 -3.56 -25.77 8.56
C GLY A 3 -2.99 -27.14 8.17
N LYS A 4 -2.85 -27.44 6.89
CA LYS A 4 -2.21 -28.70 6.49
C LYS A 4 -0.70 -28.53 6.55
N GLY A 5 -0.05 -29.42 7.32
CA GLY A 5 1.39 -29.43 7.49
C GLY A 5 2.14 -29.31 6.17
N ALA A 6 3.29 -28.66 6.21
CA ALA A 6 4.12 -28.41 5.04
C ALA A 6 4.70 -29.68 4.38
N VAL A 7 4.47 -30.84 4.99
CA VAL A 7 4.98 -32.12 4.51
C VAL A 7 3.82 -32.98 3.99
N PRO A 8 3.84 -33.38 2.72
CA PRO A 8 2.80 -34.29 2.19
C PRO A 8 2.70 -35.58 2.98
N GLY A 9 1.51 -35.88 3.51
CA GLY A 9 1.23 -37.09 4.26
C GLY A 9 1.22 -36.94 5.78
N GLU A 10 1.64 -35.84 6.35
CA GLU A 10 1.43 -35.55 7.77
C GLU A 10 -0.02 -35.15 8.04
N LYS A 11 -0.61 -35.71 9.07
CA LYS A 11 -1.86 -35.23 9.64
C LYS A 11 -1.53 -34.01 10.49
N PHE A 12 -1.91 -32.81 10.00
CA PHE A 12 -1.87 -31.63 10.83
C PHE A 12 -3.03 -31.69 11.82
N GLU A 13 -2.70 -31.70 13.10
CA GLU A 13 -3.65 -31.50 14.16
C GLU A 13 -3.53 -30.09 14.68
N GLU A 14 -4.59 -29.30 14.56
CA GLU A 14 -4.57 -27.91 15.00
C GLU A 14 -4.45 -27.85 16.52
N MET A 15 -3.31 -27.39 17.00
CA MET A 15 -3.00 -27.25 18.43
C MET A 15 -3.25 -25.81 18.86
N GLY A 16 -4.48 -25.37 18.93
CA GLY A 16 -4.78 -24.00 19.28
C GLY A 16 -6.28 -23.72 19.34
N ARG A 17 -6.62 -22.48 19.58
CA ARG A 17 -8.02 -22.04 19.59
C ARG A 17 -8.53 -21.94 18.16
N ASP A 18 -9.64 -22.59 17.92
CA ASP A 18 -10.40 -22.40 16.69
C ASP A 18 -11.35 -21.20 16.78
N PHE A 19 -12.06 -20.94 15.70
CA PHE A 19 -12.98 -19.81 15.64
C PHE A 19 -14.20 -19.99 16.57
N GLU A 20 -14.70 -21.20 16.76
CA GLU A 20 -15.85 -21.48 17.62
C GLU A 20 -15.51 -21.24 19.10
N GLU A 21 -14.33 -21.66 19.52
CA GLU A 21 -13.79 -21.35 20.86
C GLU A 21 -13.58 -19.83 21.01
N GLY A 22 -13.10 -19.15 19.95
CA GLY A 22 -12.98 -17.69 19.92
C GLY A 22 -14.30 -16.97 20.16
N LEU A 23 -15.41 -17.46 19.63
CA LEU A 23 -16.75 -16.91 19.87
C LEU A 23 -17.19 -17.06 21.35
N VAL A 24 -16.86 -18.20 21.98
CA VAL A 24 -17.13 -18.39 23.41
C VAL A 24 -16.30 -17.43 24.25
N ILE A 25 -15.01 -17.28 23.95
CA ILE A 25 -14.12 -16.36 24.65
C ILE A 25 -14.61 -14.91 24.51
N ALA A 26 -15.04 -14.52 23.32
CA ALA A 26 -15.58 -13.17 23.10
C ALA A 26 -16.78 -12.88 24.01
N LYS A 27 -17.68 -13.84 24.17
CA LYS A 27 -18.80 -13.69 25.10
C LYS A 27 -18.35 -13.63 26.58
N MET A 28 -17.34 -14.40 26.96
CA MET A 28 -16.76 -14.33 28.31
C MET A 28 -16.12 -12.95 28.58
N LEU A 29 -15.47 -12.35 27.58
CA LEU A 29 -14.90 -11.02 27.69
C LEU A 29 -15.99 -9.96 27.86
N GLU A 30 -17.07 -10.01 27.08
CA GLU A 30 -18.23 -9.14 27.26
C GLU A 30 -18.81 -9.26 28.70
N ASP A 31 -19.04 -10.49 29.15
CA ASP A 31 -19.58 -10.76 30.50
C ASP A 31 -18.62 -10.31 31.61
N ALA A 32 -17.32 -10.25 31.35
CA ALA A 32 -16.31 -9.69 32.23
C ALA A 32 -16.26 -8.15 32.24
N GLY A 33 -17.05 -7.49 31.38
CA GLY A 33 -17.19 -6.02 31.35
C GLY A 33 -16.28 -5.31 30.36
N TYR A 34 -15.84 -5.94 29.30
CA TYR A 34 -15.17 -5.28 28.19
C TYR A 34 -16.16 -4.42 27.39
N ASP A 35 -15.74 -3.22 26.98
CA ASP A 35 -16.58 -2.25 26.28
C ASP A 35 -16.61 -2.44 24.77
N ALA A 36 -15.60 -3.09 24.18
CA ALA A 36 -15.48 -3.38 22.75
C ALA A 36 -14.47 -4.51 22.50
N LEU A 37 -14.53 -5.12 21.32
CA LEU A 37 -13.57 -6.13 20.88
C LEU A 37 -12.89 -5.66 19.58
N ASP A 38 -11.57 -5.70 19.55
CA ASP A 38 -10.80 -5.62 18.32
C ASP A 38 -10.53 -7.04 17.83
N ALA A 39 -11.24 -7.43 16.77
CA ALA A 39 -11.26 -8.81 16.30
C ALA A 39 -10.26 -8.99 15.16
N ASP A 40 -9.13 -9.59 15.48
CA ASP A 40 -8.09 -9.99 14.54
C ASP A 40 -8.13 -11.52 14.32
N VAL A 41 -7.59 -11.97 13.20
CA VAL A 41 -7.57 -13.38 12.80
C VAL A 41 -6.14 -13.85 12.63
N GLY A 42 -5.88 -15.10 13.07
CA GLY A 42 -4.57 -15.73 12.96
C GLY A 42 -3.76 -15.71 14.26
N CYS A 43 -2.60 -16.34 14.19
CA CYS A 43 -1.64 -16.44 15.28
C CYS A 43 -0.21 -16.40 14.73
N TYR A 44 0.80 -16.64 15.57
CA TYR A 44 2.21 -16.63 15.11
C TYR A 44 2.50 -17.71 14.05
N ASP A 45 1.84 -18.86 14.11
CA ASP A 45 2.00 -19.92 13.11
C ASP A 45 1.28 -19.63 11.79
N SER A 46 0.23 -18.80 11.85
CA SER A 46 -0.53 -18.32 10.70
C SER A 46 -0.38 -16.80 10.52
N TRP A 47 0.83 -16.30 10.61
CA TRP A 47 1.19 -14.89 10.58
C TRP A 47 0.62 -14.10 9.39
N TYR A 48 0.51 -14.76 8.23
CA TYR A 48 -0.08 -14.18 7.02
C TYR A 48 -1.58 -13.88 7.15
N TRP A 49 -2.27 -14.45 8.12
CA TRP A 49 -3.63 -14.06 8.47
C TRP A 49 -3.67 -12.75 9.25
N ASN A 50 -2.79 -12.56 10.23
CA ASN A 50 -2.72 -11.31 11.01
C ASN A 50 -2.32 -10.12 10.15
N HIS A 51 -1.46 -10.35 9.16
CA HIS A 51 -0.90 -9.32 8.30
C HIS A 51 -1.12 -9.70 6.83
N PRO A 52 -2.37 -9.70 6.34
CA PRO A 52 -2.66 -10.24 5.02
C PRO A 52 -1.90 -9.49 3.94
N PRO A 53 -1.07 -10.21 3.12
CA PRO A 53 -0.41 -9.63 1.96
C PRO A 53 -1.38 -9.41 0.80
N MET A 54 -0.88 -8.85 -0.30
CA MET A 54 -1.67 -8.55 -1.50
C MET A 54 -2.36 -9.76 -2.15
N TYR A 55 -1.96 -10.98 -1.79
CA TYR A 55 -2.56 -12.22 -2.28
C TYR A 55 -3.92 -12.55 -1.68
N PHE A 56 -4.27 -11.90 -0.57
CA PHE A 56 -5.56 -12.04 0.11
C PHE A 56 -6.53 -10.96 -0.36
N GLU A 57 -7.80 -11.28 -0.31
CA GLU A 57 -8.85 -10.34 -0.66
C GLU A 57 -9.00 -9.23 0.39
N GLU A 58 -9.55 -8.11 -0.05
CA GLU A 58 -9.92 -7.00 0.84
C GLU A 58 -11.07 -7.41 1.76
N GLY A 59 -11.02 -6.96 3.02
CA GLY A 59 -12.06 -7.25 4.01
C GLY A 59 -12.12 -8.71 4.44
N MET A 60 -11.03 -9.46 4.34
CA MET A 60 -11.01 -10.91 4.59
C MET A 60 -11.48 -11.34 5.99
N TYR A 61 -11.51 -10.42 6.97
CA TYR A 61 -12.01 -10.72 8.32
C TYR A 61 -13.52 -10.52 8.47
N LEU A 62 -14.17 -9.85 7.53
CA LEU A 62 -15.59 -9.51 7.62
C LEU A 62 -16.51 -10.73 7.85
N PRO A 63 -16.31 -11.89 7.20
CA PRO A 63 -17.13 -13.09 7.46
C PRO A 63 -17.05 -13.57 8.92
N PHE A 64 -15.86 -13.48 9.52
CA PHE A 64 -15.65 -13.86 10.92
C PHE A 64 -16.28 -12.83 11.87
N ASN A 65 -16.07 -11.55 11.61
CA ASN A 65 -16.59 -10.47 12.45
C ASN A 65 -18.12 -10.40 12.41
N LYS A 66 -18.74 -10.69 11.28
CA LYS A 66 -20.20 -10.80 11.20
C LYS A 66 -20.75 -11.88 12.16
N ARG A 67 -20.13 -13.05 12.19
CA ARG A 67 -20.51 -14.12 13.13
C ARG A 67 -20.21 -13.74 14.59
N LEU A 68 -19.11 -13.02 14.83
CA LEU A 68 -18.78 -12.50 16.17
C LEU A 68 -19.87 -11.56 16.65
N LYS A 69 -20.31 -10.62 15.81
CA LYS A 69 -21.41 -9.69 16.13
C LYS A 69 -22.75 -10.37 16.44
N GLU A 70 -22.98 -11.57 15.95
CA GLU A 70 -24.17 -12.36 16.30
C GLU A 70 -24.08 -12.92 17.73
N LYS A 71 -22.89 -12.93 18.35
CA LYS A 71 -22.62 -13.52 19.68
C LYS A 71 -22.47 -12.49 20.78
N VAL A 72 -22.03 -11.27 20.45
CA VAL A 72 -21.80 -10.20 21.42
C VAL A 72 -22.65 -8.98 21.11
N SER A 73 -22.97 -8.18 22.13
CA SER A 73 -23.72 -6.92 21.99
C SER A 73 -22.83 -5.69 22.03
N ILE A 74 -21.59 -5.85 22.50
CA ILE A 74 -20.60 -4.76 22.49
C ILE A 74 -20.03 -4.51 21.11
N PRO A 75 -19.50 -3.31 20.83
CA PRO A 75 -18.92 -2.96 19.53
C PRO A 75 -17.77 -3.87 19.13
N VAL A 76 -17.72 -4.21 17.84
CA VAL A 76 -16.64 -4.98 17.23
C VAL A 76 -15.90 -4.13 16.21
N LEU A 77 -14.57 -4.05 16.35
CA LEU A 77 -13.67 -3.45 15.39
C LEU A 77 -13.13 -4.53 14.44
N THR A 78 -12.90 -4.16 13.19
CA THR A 78 -12.26 -5.05 12.20
C THR A 78 -11.08 -4.37 11.53
N ALA A 79 -10.05 -5.17 11.25
CA ALA A 79 -8.93 -4.83 10.38
C ALA A 79 -8.95 -5.73 9.12
N GLY A 80 -7.79 -6.08 8.56
CA GLY A 80 -7.65 -7.08 7.49
C GLY A 80 -8.00 -6.57 6.10
N ARG A 81 -7.12 -5.72 5.53
CA ARG A 81 -7.28 -5.11 4.20
C ARG A 81 -8.60 -4.34 4.05
N MET A 82 -8.82 -3.40 4.97
CA MET A 82 -10.00 -2.51 4.99
C MET A 82 -9.67 -1.10 4.45
N ASP A 83 -8.71 -1.00 3.57
CA ASP A 83 -8.22 0.29 3.03
C ASP A 83 -9.11 0.87 1.92
N ASP A 84 -10.01 0.10 1.33
CA ASP A 84 -11.08 0.63 0.47
C ASP A 84 -12.18 1.31 1.31
N PRO A 85 -12.39 2.64 1.19
CA PRO A 85 -13.43 3.35 1.93
C PRO A 85 -14.86 2.88 1.64
N ASP A 86 -15.14 2.41 0.43
CA ASP A 86 -16.48 1.95 0.07
C ASP A 86 -16.77 0.58 0.70
N LEU A 87 -15.79 -0.30 0.74
CA LEU A 87 -15.87 -1.55 1.48
C LEU A 87 -16.08 -1.29 2.98
N ALA A 88 -15.31 -0.35 3.56
CA ALA A 88 -15.44 0.04 4.96
C ALA A 88 -16.85 0.56 5.30
N VAL A 89 -17.38 1.49 4.49
CA VAL A 89 -18.75 2.01 4.66
C VAL A 89 -19.80 0.92 4.52
N LYS A 90 -19.63 0.03 3.54
CA LYS A 90 -20.54 -1.10 3.31
C LYS A 90 -20.54 -2.05 4.51
N ALA A 91 -19.37 -2.41 5.02
CA ALA A 91 -19.22 -3.32 6.16
C ALA A 91 -19.94 -2.82 7.42
N VAL A 92 -19.80 -1.52 7.73
CA VAL A 92 -20.50 -0.91 8.87
C VAL A 92 -22.01 -0.83 8.62
N ARG A 93 -22.42 -0.41 7.43
CA ARG A 93 -23.84 -0.29 7.08
C ARG A 93 -24.57 -1.63 7.12
N GLU A 94 -23.94 -2.70 6.68
CA GLU A 94 -24.49 -4.06 6.67
C GLU A 94 -24.38 -4.76 8.03
N GLY A 95 -23.77 -4.11 9.04
CA GLY A 95 -23.63 -4.64 10.38
C GLY A 95 -22.58 -5.76 10.51
N ALA A 96 -21.66 -5.87 9.57
CA ALA A 96 -20.56 -6.83 9.66
C ALA A 96 -19.50 -6.43 10.69
N THR A 97 -19.42 -5.13 10.98
CA THR A 97 -18.55 -4.54 12.02
C THR A 97 -19.14 -3.21 12.48
N ASP A 98 -18.71 -2.68 13.62
CA ASP A 98 -19.11 -1.34 14.08
C ASP A 98 -18.06 -0.28 13.76
N LEU A 99 -16.78 -0.68 13.75
CA LEU A 99 -15.65 0.21 13.50
C LEU A 99 -14.63 -0.48 12.59
N VAL A 100 -13.86 0.34 11.87
CA VAL A 100 -12.79 -0.14 11.00
C VAL A 100 -11.44 0.35 11.53
N ALA A 101 -10.51 -0.56 11.72
CA ALA A 101 -9.15 -0.29 12.13
C ALA A 101 -8.21 -0.27 10.92
N LEU A 102 -7.39 0.78 10.81
CA LEU A 102 -6.42 0.95 9.74
C LEU A 102 -5.02 1.07 10.34
N ALA A 103 -4.11 0.18 9.99
CA ALA A 103 -2.70 0.27 10.37
C ALA A 103 -1.82 0.61 9.16
N ARG A 104 -1.59 -0.35 8.27
CA ARG A 104 -0.74 -0.18 7.08
C ARG A 104 -1.22 0.93 6.12
N PRO A 105 -2.53 1.12 5.90
CA PRO A 105 -3.02 2.24 5.09
C PRO A 105 -2.63 3.61 5.66
N LEU A 106 -2.64 3.78 6.99
CA LEU A 106 -2.18 5.01 7.65
C LEU A 106 -0.67 5.23 7.53
N MET A 107 0.13 4.17 7.39
CA MET A 107 1.56 4.30 7.07
C MET A 107 1.79 4.73 5.63
N ALA A 108 0.98 4.23 4.69
CA ALA A 108 1.03 4.63 3.30
C ALA A 108 0.55 6.07 3.11
N ASP A 109 -0.53 6.44 3.79
CA ASP A 109 -1.13 7.78 3.77
C ASP A 109 -1.66 8.17 5.14
N SER A 110 -0.89 8.96 5.89
CA SER A 110 -1.29 9.44 7.22
C SER A 110 -2.52 10.36 7.22
N PHE A 111 -2.91 10.88 6.06
CA PHE A 111 -4.07 11.76 5.88
C PHE A 111 -5.28 11.05 5.26
N ILE A 112 -5.30 9.71 5.20
CA ILE A 112 -6.36 8.93 4.56
C ILE A 112 -7.76 9.33 5.08
N VAL A 113 -7.93 9.43 6.40
CA VAL A 113 -9.22 9.78 7.01
C VAL A 113 -9.65 11.21 6.64
N GLU A 114 -8.71 12.16 6.62
CA GLU A 114 -8.98 13.54 6.21
C GLU A 114 -9.40 13.60 4.72
N LYS A 115 -8.71 12.87 3.87
CA LYS A 115 -9.01 12.79 2.44
C LYS A 115 -10.39 12.19 2.18
N ILE A 116 -10.75 11.12 2.91
CA ILE A 116 -12.10 10.54 2.85
C ILE A 116 -13.15 11.56 3.26
N ARG A 117 -12.95 12.26 4.39
CA ARG A 117 -13.89 13.28 4.88
C ARG A 117 -14.09 14.44 3.91
N LYS A 118 -13.04 14.79 3.14
CA LYS A 118 -13.06 15.86 2.14
C LYS A 118 -13.45 15.38 0.74
N ASN A 119 -13.86 14.12 0.60
CA ASN A 119 -14.19 13.47 -0.68
C ASN A 119 -13.07 13.56 -1.72
N ARG A 120 -11.80 13.39 -1.27
CA ARG A 120 -10.59 13.39 -2.12
C ARG A 120 -9.98 11.99 -2.14
N ARG A 121 -10.77 10.98 -2.46
CA ARG A 121 -10.39 9.57 -2.39
C ARG A 121 -9.28 9.21 -3.36
N GLU A 122 -9.31 9.81 -4.56
CA GLU A 122 -8.30 9.62 -5.61
C GLU A 122 -6.90 10.11 -5.20
N GLU A 123 -6.83 10.98 -4.19
CA GLU A 123 -5.56 11.46 -3.66
C GLU A 123 -4.96 10.52 -2.58
N ILE A 124 -5.68 9.50 -2.15
CA ILE A 124 -5.21 8.55 -1.14
C ILE A 124 -4.09 7.71 -1.74
N ARG A 125 -2.90 7.78 -1.13
CA ARG A 125 -1.78 6.90 -1.52
C ARG A 125 -2.09 5.47 -1.06
N PRO A 126 -2.17 4.50 -1.98
CA PRO A 126 -2.59 3.14 -1.63
C PRO A 126 -1.50 2.41 -0.82
N CYS A 127 -1.94 1.60 0.13
CA CYS A 127 -1.10 0.54 0.69
C CYS A 127 -1.07 -0.62 -0.32
N LEU A 128 0.11 -1.10 -0.68
CA LEU A 128 0.25 -2.23 -1.62
C LEU A 128 0.13 -3.60 -0.93
N SER A 129 -0.08 -3.63 0.36
CA SER A 129 -0.03 -4.87 1.15
C SER A 129 1.22 -5.74 0.88
N CYS A 130 2.32 -5.10 0.44
CA CYS A 130 3.58 -5.73 0.06
C CYS A 130 4.39 -6.23 1.26
N GLN A 131 4.15 -5.68 2.45
CA GLN A 131 4.83 -5.96 3.72
C GLN A 131 6.35 -5.63 3.75
N GLU A 132 6.96 -5.15 2.69
CA GLU A 132 8.40 -4.93 2.55
C GLU A 132 8.97 -3.95 3.59
N GLY A 133 8.45 -2.73 3.62
CA GLY A 133 8.94 -1.68 4.50
C GLY A 133 8.44 -1.77 5.94
N CYS A 134 7.31 -2.41 6.18
CA CYS A 134 6.70 -2.54 7.50
C CYS A 134 7.04 -3.89 8.14
N ILE A 135 6.27 -4.94 7.88
CA ILE A 135 6.41 -6.25 8.53
C ILE A 135 7.75 -6.90 8.22
N GLY A 136 8.25 -6.81 6.98
CA GLY A 136 9.53 -7.38 6.59
C GLY A 136 10.70 -6.78 7.38
N ARG A 137 10.70 -5.47 7.59
CA ARG A 137 11.73 -4.81 8.41
C ARG A 137 11.56 -5.10 9.90
N LEU A 138 10.31 -5.15 10.40
CA LEU A 138 10.01 -5.51 11.78
C LEU A 138 10.57 -6.90 12.12
N LYS A 139 10.39 -7.89 11.24
CA LYS A 139 10.94 -9.24 11.41
C LYS A 139 12.47 -9.29 11.47
N GLN A 140 13.13 -8.30 10.92
CA GLN A 140 14.60 -8.14 10.96
C GLN A 140 15.07 -7.23 12.10
N TYR A 141 14.16 -6.83 13.01
CA TYR A 141 14.43 -5.87 14.09
C TYR A 141 14.97 -4.51 13.60
N LEU A 142 14.56 -4.11 12.39
CA LEU A 142 14.90 -2.83 11.79
C LEU A 142 13.78 -1.80 11.99
N HIS A 143 14.11 -0.52 11.87
CA HIS A 143 13.11 0.55 11.90
C HIS A 143 12.08 0.35 10.80
N ILE A 144 10.81 0.45 11.16
CA ILE A 144 9.70 0.35 10.21
C ILE A 144 9.76 1.52 9.23
N SER A 145 9.40 1.23 7.98
CA SER A 145 9.22 2.19 6.89
C SER A 145 8.05 1.76 6.00
N CYS A 146 7.80 2.47 4.92
CA CYS A 146 6.82 2.07 3.93
C CYS A 146 7.43 2.11 2.52
N ALA A 147 7.12 1.11 1.70
CA ALA A 147 7.64 1.02 0.33
C ALA A 147 7.11 2.15 -0.57
N VAL A 148 5.92 2.68 -0.28
CA VAL A 148 5.27 3.73 -1.09
C VAL A 148 5.30 5.11 -0.44
N ASN A 149 5.59 5.20 0.85
CA ASN A 149 5.69 6.47 1.57
C ASN A 149 7.09 6.62 2.19
N PRO A 150 8.00 7.33 1.53
CA PRO A 150 9.37 7.53 2.03
C PRO A 150 9.45 8.18 3.42
N ALA A 151 8.43 9.00 3.76
CA ALA A 151 8.40 9.71 5.03
C ALA A 151 7.84 8.89 6.20
N ALA A 152 7.23 7.71 5.93
CA ALA A 152 6.63 6.89 7.00
C ALA A 152 7.63 6.57 8.10
N CYS A 153 7.24 6.88 9.36
CA CYS A 153 8.07 6.78 10.57
C CYS A 153 9.33 7.67 10.58
N ARG A 154 9.43 8.62 9.63
CA ARG A 154 10.51 9.61 9.52
C ARG A 154 9.97 11.00 9.14
N GLU A 155 8.73 11.30 9.50
CA GLU A 155 8.00 12.48 9.06
C GLU A 155 8.72 13.79 9.43
N ARG A 156 9.38 13.83 10.59
CA ARG A 156 10.15 15.01 11.03
C ARG A 156 11.41 15.23 10.21
N GLU A 157 12.11 14.16 9.83
CA GLU A 157 13.33 14.24 9.03
C GLU A 157 13.05 14.58 7.57
N LEU A 158 11.96 13.99 7.03
CA LEU A 158 11.59 14.09 5.63
C LEU A 158 10.41 15.05 5.41
N GLU A 159 10.19 15.97 6.34
CA GLU A 159 9.23 17.05 6.17
C GLU A 159 9.49 17.82 4.88
N LEU A 160 8.49 17.95 4.05
CA LEU A 160 8.61 18.71 2.80
C LEU A 160 8.61 20.20 3.09
N LYS A 161 9.79 20.81 3.04
CA LYS A 161 9.97 22.26 3.20
C LYS A 161 10.06 22.94 1.84
N PRO A 162 9.48 24.14 1.71
CA PRO A 162 9.67 24.95 0.51
C PRO A 162 11.16 25.14 0.18
N ALA A 163 11.50 25.09 -1.10
CA ALA A 163 12.85 25.35 -1.54
C ALA A 163 13.24 26.81 -1.30
N LEU A 164 14.42 27.04 -0.76
CA LEU A 164 14.94 28.41 -0.56
C LEU A 164 15.05 29.19 -1.89
N LYS A 165 15.34 28.47 -2.97
CA LYS A 165 15.41 29.03 -4.32
C LYS A 165 14.72 28.06 -5.29
N PRO A 166 13.54 28.39 -5.82
CA PRO A 166 12.91 27.62 -6.88
C PRO A 166 13.84 27.48 -8.09
N ARG A 167 13.78 26.33 -8.76
CA ARG A 167 14.55 26.00 -9.96
C ARG A 167 13.67 25.34 -10.99
N ARG A 168 14.09 25.39 -12.25
CA ARG A 168 13.51 24.63 -13.35
C ARG A 168 14.20 23.27 -13.38
N ILE A 169 13.45 22.18 -13.22
CA ILE A 169 14.01 20.85 -13.09
C ILE A 169 13.37 19.94 -14.13
N ALA A 170 14.21 19.27 -14.89
CA ALA A 170 13.81 18.17 -15.76
C ALA A 170 13.93 16.86 -15.03
N VAL A 171 12.87 16.02 -15.10
CA VAL A 171 12.89 14.64 -14.62
C VAL A 171 12.80 13.73 -15.83
N ILE A 172 13.73 12.79 -15.97
CA ILE A 172 13.79 11.88 -17.11
C ILE A 172 13.44 10.47 -16.66
N GLY A 173 12.31 9.96 -17.15
CA GLY A 173 11.70 8.69 -16.80
C GLY A 173 10.48 8.83 -15.90
N GLY A 174 9.33 8.37 -16.38
CA GLY A 174 8.03 8.39 -15.70
C GLY A 174 7.72 7.12 -14.90
N GLY A 175 8.76 6.36 -14.50
CA GLY A 175 8.61 5.28 -13.53
C GLY A 175 8.32 5.83 -12.13
N ILE A 176 8.12 4.92 -11.14
CA ILE A 176 7.75 5.30 -9.76
C ILE A 176 8.75 6.29 -9.15
N GLY A 177 10.06 6.07 -9.37
CA GLY A 177 11.11 6.95 -8.85
C GLY A 177 11.05 8.36 -9.45
N GLY A 178 10.81 8.48 -10.77
CA GLY A 178 10.68 9.77 -11.44
C GLY A 178 9.39 10.51 -11.05
N CYS A 179 8.27 9.78 -10.96
CA CYS A 179 7.01 10.35 -10.51
C CYS A 179 7.10 10.88 -9.07
N GLU A 180 7.73 10.14 -8.14
CA GLU A 180 7.91 10.62 -6.76
C GLU A 180 8.86 11.81 -6.72
N ALA A 181 9.96 11.78 -7.48
CA ALA A 181 10.87 12.93 -7.58
C ALA A 181 10.14 14.19 -8.10
N ALA A 182 9.37 14.06 -9.17
CA ALA A 182 8.61 15.16 -9.76
C ALA A 182 7.59 15.73 -8.77
N ARG A 183 6.83 14.85 -8.09
CA ARG A 183 5.86 15.22 -7.06
C ARG A 183 6.51 16.03 -5.93
N VAL A 184 7.57 15.47 -5.32
CA VAL A 184 8.26 16.09 -4.18
C VAL A 184 8.88 17.42 -4.57
N LEU A 185 9.53 17.50 -5.72
CA LEU A 185 10.12 18.75 -6.21
C LEU A 185 9.06 19.82 -6.44
N ARG A 186 7.92 19.46 -7.02
CA ARG A 186 6.82 20.38 -7.27
C ARG A 186 6.18 20.87 -5.96
N GLU A 187 5.97 20.00 -4.99
CA GLU A 187 5.46 20.37 -3.66
C GLU A 187 6.43 21.28 -2.90
N ARG A 188 7.72 21.17 -3.17
CA ARG A 188 8.73 22.10 -2.64
C ARG A 188 8.81 23.44 -3.39
N GLY A 189 8.01 23.63 -4.43
CA GLY A 189 7.90 24.88 -5.16
C GLY A 189 8.83 25.02 -6.36
N HIS A 190 9.45 23.95 -6.83
CA HIS A 190 10.21 23.95 -8.08
C HIS A 190 9.26 23.94 -9.30
N GLU A 191 9.74 24.45 -10.42
CA GLU A 191 9.12 24.24 -11.74
C GLU A 191 9.65 22.93 -12.31
N VAL A 192 8.75 21.95 -12.49
CA VAL A 192 9.14 20.58 -12.85
C VAL A 192 8.49 20.18 -14.16
N THR A 193 9.27 19.57 -15.05
CA THR A 193 8.79 18.93 -16.29
C THR A 193 9.30 17.48 -16.30
N LEU A 194 8.41 16.54 -16.58
CA LEU A 194 8.72 15.12 -16.65
C LEU A 194 8.72 14.65 -18.10
N TYR A 195 9.72 13.89 -18.49
CA TYR A 195 9.84 13.26 -19.82
C TYR A 195 9.78 11.75 -19.68
N GLU A 196 8.90 11.13 -20.46
CA GLU A 196 8.71 9.67 -20.47
C GLU A 196 8.77 9.15 -21.90
N GLU A 197 9.61 8.14 -22.15
CA GLU A 197 9.82 7.57 -23.47
C GLU A 197 8.60 6.80 -24.01
N SER A 198 7.81 6.20 -23.11
CA SER A 198 6.57 5.50 -23.46
C SER A 198 5.36 6.44 -23.45
N GLY A 199 4.19 5.91 -23.85
CA GLY A 199 2.93 6.65 -23.82
C GLY A 199 2.22 6.66 -22.46
N GLN A 200 2.87 6.21 -21.37
CA GLN A 200 2.22 6.05 -20.06
C GLN A 200 3.20 6.10 -18.89
N LEU A 201 2.74 6.57 -17.73
CA LEU A 201 3.51 6.54 -16.49
C LEU A 201 3.56 5.14 -15.87
N GLY A 202 4.44 4.96 -14.89
CA GLY A 202 4.54 3.78 -14.04
C GLY A 202 5.72 2.85 -14.37
N GLY A 203 6.27 2.92 -15.58
CA GLY A 203 7.42 2.11 -15.98
C GLY A 203 7.24 0.62 -15.65
N LYS A 204 8.22 0.00 -15.01
CA LYS A 204 8.19 -1.44 -14.67
C LYS A 204 7.14 -1.83 -13.65
N MET A 205 6.57 -0.89 -12.88
CA MET A 205 5.48 -1.20 -11.95
C MET A 205 4.23 -1.70 -12.69
N ARG A 206 4.01 -1.26 -13.93
CA ARG A 206 2.91 -1.81 -14.76
C ARG A 206 3.09 -3.28 -15.09
N LEU A 207 4.33 -3.70 -15.33
CA LEU A 207 4.64 -5.12 -15.55
C LEU A 207 4.53 -5.92 -14.26
N ALA A 208 4.97 -5.36 -13.15
CA ALA A 208 4.86 -5.99 -11.83
C ALA A 208 3.39 -6.19 -11.43
N GLY A 209 2.52 -5.23 -11.74
CA GLY A 209 1.09 -5.27 -11.45
C GLY A 209 0.23 -6.01 -12.48
N ALA A 210 0.83 -6.65 -13.50
CA ALA A 210 0.07 -7.37 -14.53
C ALA A 210 -0.68 -8.62 -14.01
N PRO A 211 -0.17 -9.40 -13.05
CA PRO A 211 -0.94 -10.48 -12.44
C PRO A 211 -2.11 -9.94 -11.58
N ASP A 212 -3.28 -10.57 -11.65
CA ASP A 212 -4.49 -10.11 -10.96
C ASP A 212 -4.32 -9.91 -9.45
N PHE A 213 -3.54 -10.79 -8.79
CA PHE A 213 -3.25 -10.68 -7.37
C PHE A 213 -2.31 -9.52 -6.99
N LYS A 214 -1.76 -8.82 -7.99
CA LYS A 214 -0.90 -7.62 -7.82
C LYS A 214 -1.57 -6.33 -8.29
N LYS A 215 -2.88 -6.31 -8.39
CA LYS A 215 -3.64 -5.12 -8.81
C LYS A 215 -3.33 -3.86 -7.99
N ASP A 216 -2.90 -4.02 -6.73
CA ASP A 216 -2.52 -2.92 -5.84
C ASP A 216 -1.30 -2.13 -6.39
N ASP A 217 -0.38 -2.80 -7.09
CA ASP A 217 0.75 -2.14 -7.75
C ASP A 217 0.28 -1.14 -8.81
N LEU A 218 -0.79 -1.48 -9.56
CA LEU A 218 -1.40 -0.59 -10.54
C LEU A 218 -2.16 0.57 -9.88
N ALA A 219 -2.68 0.37 -8.66
CA ALA A 219 -3.30 1.46 -7.91
C ALA A 219 -2.28 2.56 -7.57
N LEU A 220 -1.03 2.20 -7.26
CA LEU A 220 0.04 3.17 -7.06
C LEU A 220 0.35 3.98 -8.33
N VAL A 221 0.37 3.32 -9.50
CA VAL A 221 0.58 4.02 -10.77
C VAL A 221 -0.52 5.05 -11.01
N ARG A 222 -1.79 4.64 -10.85
CA ARG A 222 -2.95 5.56 -10.98
C ARG A 222 -2.86 6.72 -9.99
N TRP A 223 -2.42 6.47 -8.77
CA TRP A 223 -2.21 7.53 -7.79
C TRP A 223 -1.17 8.55 -8.27
N TYR A 224 -0.06 8.12 -8.87
CA TYR A 224 0.93 9.06 -9.43
C TYR A 224 0.37 9.83 -10.63
N GLU A 225 -0.44 9.23 -11.48
CA GLU A 225 -1.13 9.93 -12.56
C GLU A 225 -1.98 11.08 -12.00
N VAL A 226 -2.79 10.80 -10.98
CA VAL A 226 -3.57 11.82 -10.26
C VAL A 226 -2.68 12.89 -9.63
N GLN A 227 -1.51 12.52 -9.07
CA GLN A 227 -0.60 13.52 -8.50
C GLN A 227 0.02 14.44 -9.56
N MET A 228 0.38 13.91 -10.73
CA MET A 228 0.90 14.75 -11.82
C MET A 228 -0.13 15.80 -12.26
N ASP A 229 -1.37 15.37 -12.44
CA ASP A 229 -2.48 16.26 -12.82
C ASP A 229 -2.76 17.29 -11.72
N ARG A 230 -2.93 16.86 -10.46
CA ARG A 230 -3.24 17.73 -9.32
C ARG A 230 -2.18 18.82 -9.12
N LEU A 231 -0.93 18.47 -9.31
CA LEU A 231 0.21 19.38 -9.14
C LEU A 231 0.53 20.18 -10.40
N ASN A 232 -0.23 19.98 -11.48
CA ASN A 232 0.00 20.60 -12.78
C ASN A 232 1.47 20.41 -13.23
N ILE A 233 1.97 19.16 -13.17
CA ILE A 233 3.30 18.80 -13.65
C ILE A 233 3.18 18.45 -15.13
N PRO A 234 3.81 19.22 -16.05
CA PRO A 234 3.84 18.85 -17.47
C PRO A 234 4.53 17.49 -17.66
N VAL A 235 3.87 16.56 -18.35
CA VAL A 235 4.41 15.25 -18.71
C VAL A 235 4.49 15.16 -20.24
N HIS A 236 5.69 15.00 -20.76
CA HIS A 236 5.93 14.77 -22.19
C HIS A 236 6.09 13.27 -22.44
N PHE A 237 5.02 12.65 -22.89
CA PHE A 237 5.02 11.26 -23.30
C PHE A 237 5.68 11.05 -24.67
N ASN A 238 6.06 9.80 -24.97
CA ASN A 238 6.73 9.41 -26.22
C ASN A 238 7.95 10.27 -26.52
N THR A 239 8.66 10.70 -25.46
CA THR A 239 9.77 11.63 -25.55
C THR A 239 11.00 11.05 -24.86
N SER A 240 11.95 10.59 -25.65
CA SER A 240 13.25 10.11 -25.19
C SER A 240 14.28 11.23 -25.25
N ILE A 241 14.94 11.52 -24.14
CA ILE A 241 16.02 12.51 -24.06
C ILE A 241 17.34 11.80 -24.36
N GLN A 242 17.97 12.13 -25.49
CA GLN A 242 19.22 11.53 -25.95
C GLN A 242 20.42 12.47 -25.76
N GLU A 243 20.17 13.79 -25.81
CA GLU A 243 21.21 14.79 -25.82
C GLU A 243 21.01 15.84 -24.72
N ALA A 244 22.07 16.28 -24.06
CA ALA A 244 22.03 17.30 -23.03
C ALA A 244 21.50 18.65 -23.54
N GLU A 245 21.63 18.90 -24.84
CA GLU A 245 21.12 20.10 -25.51
C GLU A 245 19.62 20.30 -25.34
N GLN A 246 18.84 19.21 -25.31
CA GLN A 246 17.40 19.22 -25.12
C GLN A 246 17.00 19.74 -23.73
N LEU A 247 17.94 19.77 -22.79
CA LEU A 247 17.72 20.13 -21.39
C LEU A 247 18.41 21.44 -20.97
N LYS A 248 18.96 22.22 -21.91
CA LYS A 248 19.62 23.52 -21.62
C LYS A 248 18.75 24.52 -20.87
N TRP A 249 17.44 24.36 -20.94
CA TRP A 249 16.48 25.19 -20.22
C TRP A 249 16.44 24.92 -18.72
N ALA A 250 16.83 23.70 -18.28
CA ALA A 250 16.74 23.24 -16.92
C ALA A 250 17.96 23.65 -16.08
N ASP A 251 17.72 24.08 -14.85
CA ASP A 251 18.79 24.41 -13.90
C ASP A 251 19.35 23.13 -13.21
N ALA A 252 18.59 22.02 -13.25
CA ALA A 252 19.00 20.71 -12.77
C ALA A 252 18.22 19.59 -13.48
N VAL A 253 18.79 18.39 -13.49
CA VAL A 253 18.20 17.22 -14.13
C VAL A 253 18.20 16.07 -13.11
N ILE A 254 17.07 15.36 -13.02
CA ILE A 254 16.93 14.08 -12.28
C ILE A 254 16.86 12.95 -13.30
N LEU A 255 17.82 12.03 -13.23
CA LEU A 255 17.82 10.82 -14.04
C LEU A 255 17.10 9.70 -13.29
N ALA A 256 15.96 9.28 -13.82
CA ALA A 256 15.11 8.22 -13.29
C ALA A 256 14.74 7.19 -14.38
N SER A 257 15.65 6.96 -15.34
CA SER A 257 15.46 6.12 -16.53
C SER A 257 15.30 4.62 -16.20
N GLY A 258 15.42 4.24 -14.93
CA GLY A 258 15.21 2.87 -14.48
C GLY A 258 16.36 1.93 -14.82
N SER A 259 16.04 0.66 -15.06
CA SER A 259 17.02 -0.41 -15.34
C SER A 259 16.61 -1.20 -16.57
N GLY A 260 17.56 -1.71 -17.34
CA GLY A 260 17.32 -2.67 -18.41
C GLY A 260 17.08 -4.10 -17.87
N ALA A 261 16.42 -4.95 -18.67
CA ALA A 261 16.41 -6.37 -18.40
C ALA A 261 17.81 -6.96 -18.72
N SER A 262 18.38 -7.74 -17.78
CA SER A 262 19.48 -8.61 -18.13
C SER A 262 18.92 -9.89 -18.71
N THR A 263 19.31 -10.22 -19.93
CA THR A 263 19.01 -11.51 -20.53
C THR A 263 20.15 -12.48 -20.23
N PHE A 264 19.81 -13.63 -19.69
CA PHE A 264 20.76 -14.75 -19.62
C PHE A 264 20.54 -15.59 -20.87
N ASP A 265 21.62 -15.82 -21.62
CA ASP A 265 21.59 -16.85 -22.64
C ASP A 265 21.72 -18.20 -21.92
N LEU A 266 20.58 -18.87 -21.77
CA LEU A 266 20.53 -20.18 -21.11
C LEU A 266 20.93 -21.32 -22.05
N GLY A 267 21.38 -21.01 -23.27
CA GLY A 267 21.59 -22.01 -24.30
C GLY A 267 20.33 -22.81 -24.60
N ASN A 268 20.45 -23.98 -25.14
CA ASN A 268 19.31 -24.88 -25.41
C ASN A 268 18.87 -25.61 -24.12
N CYS A 269 18.37 -24.88 -23.12
CA CYS A 269 17.67 -25.51 -22.01
C CYS A 269 16.28 -25.94 -22.52
N ILE A 270 16.19 -27.24 -22.85
CA ILE A 270 14.91 -27.94 -23.09
C ILE A 270 14.37 -28.40 -21.74
#